data_18e1c92f366c603b49e67e9313f1fb13
#
_entry.id   18e1c92f366c603b49e67e9313f1fb13
#
_cell.length_a   1.000
_cell.length_b   1.000
_cell.length_c   1.000
_cell.angle_alpha   90.00
_cell.angle_beta   90.00
_cell.angle_gamma   90.00
#
_symmetry.space_group_name_H-M   'P 1'
#
loop_
_entity.id
_entity.type
_entity.pdbx_description
1 polymer ?
#
loop_
_entity_poly.entity_id
_entity_poly.type
_entity_poly.pdbx_seq_one_letter_code
_entity_poly.pdbx_strand_id
1 'polypeptide(L)'
;MNNADLKSYNSKRKIVQLGFVTNDYKKTIAYLYERLLIGPWVIMEHKSGVTKIKELHGKPVNEPFRFYCASAMLGDMEFEVIQPDYGPNPYSEFLETRGPGIHHIKEKIDDDIFKERCDTLLSKGTKVAFNGEFFEDLFVYLDTMDEIGSMYE
;
A
#
# COMPACT_ATOMS: atom_id res chain seq x y z
N MET A 1 16.71 -10.95 -19.42
CA MET A 1 15.32 -10.89 -19.95
C MET A 1 15.32 -9.89 -21.08
N ASN A 2 14.93 -10.30 -22.29
CA ASN A 2 14.79 -9.40 -23.45
C ASN A 2 13.41 -8.71 -23.44
N ASN A 3 13.16 -7.80 -24.40
CA ASN A 3 11.90 -7.04 -24.43
C ASN A 3 10.65 -7.93 -24.67
N ALA A 4 10.76 -9.02 -25.41
CA ALA A 4 9.64 -9.94 -25.65
C ALA A 4 9.30 -10.72 -24.38
N ASP A 5 10.34 -11.20 -23.66
CA ASP A 5 10.17 -11.87 -22.38
C ASP A 5 9.54 -10.93 -21.35
N LEU A 6 10.01 -9.67 -21.29
CA LEU A 6 9.48 -8.66 -20.36
C LEU A 6 8.02 -8.33 -20.68
N LYS A 7 7.66 -8.22 -21.96
CA LYS A 7 6.26 -8.03 -22.38
C LYS A 7 5.38 -9.20 -21.93
N SER A 8 5.83 -10.43 -22.14
CA SER A 8 5.12 -11.65 -21.71
C SER A 8 4.97 -11.69 -20.19
N TYR A 9 6.05 -11.43 -19.46
CA TYR A 9 6.04 -11.36 -18.00
C TYR A 9 5.03 -10.34 -17.45
N ASN A 10 4.95 -9.16 -18.08
CA ASN A 10 4.06 -8.08 -17.63
C ASN A 10 2.60 -8.23 -18.10
N SER A 11 2.31 -9.10 -19.08
CA SER A 11 0.97 -9.19 -19.68
C SER A 11 -0.15 -9.64 -18.74
N LYS A 12 0.22 -10.31 -17.64
CA LYS A 12 -0.70 -10.81 -16.60
C LYS A 12 -0.68 -10.00 -15.31
N ARG A 13 0.20 -8.99 -15.24
CA ARG A 13 0.32 -8.14 -14.04
C ARG A 13 -0.79 -7.09 -14.03
N LYS A 14 -1.33 -6.80 -12.87
CA LYS A 14 -2.39 -5.80 -12.69
C LYS A 14 -2.06 -4.88 -11.52
N ILE A 15 -2.01 -3.59 -11.80
CA ILE A 15 -2.10 -2.58 -10.74
C ILE A 15 -3.58 -2.46 -10.38
N VAL A 16 -3.88 -2.64 -9.12
CA VAL A 16 -5.27 -2.72 -8.63
C VAL A 16 -5.62 -1.66 -7.61
N GLN A 17 -4.63 -0.95 -7.07
CA GLN A 17 -4.89 0.06 -6.03
C GLN A 17 -3.93 1.24 -6.16
N LEU A 18 -4.45 2.41 -5.84
CA LEU A 18 -3.72 3.65 -5.61
C LEU A 18 -3.95 4.08 -4.16
N GLY A 19 -2.90 4.07 -3.34
CA GLY A 19 -2.93 4.48 -1.94
C GLY A 19 -2.55 5.94 -1.77
N PHE A 20 -3.41 6.70 -1.11
CA PHE A 20 -3.23 8.11 -0.80
C PHE A 20 -3.18 8.31 0.71
N VAL A 21 -2.14 8.96 1.24
CA VAL A 21 -2.01 9.25 2.68
C VAL A 21 -2.42 10.69 2.97
N THR A 22 -3.16 10.90 4.06
CA THR A 22 -3.70 12.21 4.46
C THR A 22 -3.71 12.38 5.98
N ASN A 23 -3.78 13.63 6.43
CA ASN A 23 -3.97 13.99 7.84
C ASN A 23 -5.44 13.90 8.30
N ASP A 24 -6.39 13.87 7.36
CA ASP A 24 -7.84 13.86 7.65
C ASP A 24 -8.57 13.12 6.54
N TYR A 25 -8.76 11.80 6.74
CA TYR A 25 -9.43 10.98 5.75
C TYR A 25 -10.88 11.40 5.53
N LYS A 26 -11.58 11.87 6.58
CA LYS A 26 -12.99 12.27 6.46
C LYS A 26 -13.15 13.48 5.54
N LYS A 27 -12.29 14.47 5.70
CA LYS A 27 -12.26 15.65 4.83
C LYS A 27 -11.85 15.29 3.41
N THR A 28 -10.86 14.39 3.27
CA THR A 28 -10.38 13.95 1.96
C THR A 28 -11.45 13.18 1.19
N ILE A 29 -12.13 12.20 1.80
CA ILE A 29 -13.19 11.44 1.12
C ILE A 29 -14.43 12.29 0.84
N ALA A 30 -14.77 13.25 1.71
CA ALA A 30 -15.85 14.20 1.43
C ALA A 30 -15.53 15.04 0.17
N TYR A 31 -14.32 15.57 0.06
CA TYR A 31 -13.88 16.29 -1.15
C TYR A 31 -13.93 15.41 -2.40
N LEU A 32 -13.41 14.18 -2.33
CA LEU A 32 -13.39 13.22 -3.44
C LEU A 32 -14.82 12.85 -3.88
N TYR A 33 -15.72 12.65 -2.92
CA TYR A 33 -17.12 12.38 -3.20
C TYR A 33 -17.85 13.59 -3.83
N GLU A 34 -17.73 14.76 -3.21
CA GLU A 34 -18.48 15.95 -3.64
C GLU A 34 -17.96 16.54 -4.96
N ARG A 35 -16.65 16.45 -5.22
CA ARG A 35 -16.01 17.13 -6.35
C ARG A 35 -15.64 16.21 -7.51
N LEU A 36 -15.32 14.95 -7.20
CA LEU A 36 -14.87 13.98 -8.21
C LEU A 36 -15.80 12.78 -8.34
N LEU A 37 -16.91 12.73 -7.55
CA LEU A 37 -17.92 11.68 -7.56
C LEU A 37 -17.32 10.28 -7.29
N ILE A 38 -16.26 10.22 -6.48
CA ILE A 38 -15.61 8.97 -6.08
C ILE A 38 -16.27 8.42 -4.82
N GLY A 39 -16.76 7.19 -4.87
CA GLY A 39 -17.45 6.47 -3.81
C GLY A 39 -18.40 5.41 -4.36
N PRO A 40 -19.15 4.68 -3.52
CA PRO A 40 -19.20 4.80 -2.05
C PRO A 40 -17.91 4.35 -1.37
N TRP A 41 -17.70 4.81 -0.12
CA TRP A 41 -16.50 4.53 0.67
C TRP A 41 -16.78 3.49 1.74
N VAL A 42 -15.89 2.50 1.84
CA VAL A 42 -15.80 1.56 2.97
C VAL A 42 -14.67 2.01 3.87
N ILE A 43 -14.94 2.15 5.17
CA ILE A 43 -13.95 2.60 6.15
C ILE A 43 -13.57 1.44 7.04
N MET A 44 -12.27 1.20 7.17
CA MET A 44 -11.68 0.15 8.01
C MET A 44 -10.70 0.75 9.00
N GLU A 45 -10.71 0.21 10.22
CA GLU A 45 -9.73 0.50 11.26
C GLU A 45 -8.69 -0.62 11.27
N HIS A 46 -7.45 -0.28 11.02
CA HIS A 46 -6.31 -1.18 11.15
C HIS A 46 -5.61 -0.90 12.49
N LYS A 47 -5.50 -1.92 13.32
CA LYS A 47 -4.88 -1.83 14.64
C LYS A 47 -4.27 -3.15 15.08
N SER A 48 -3.40 -3.07 16.06
CA SER A 48 -2.84 -4.26 16.74
C SER A 48 -3.94 -5.20 17.19
N GLY A 49 -3.79 -6.50 16.91
CA GLY A 49 -4.79 -7.53 17.20
C GLY A 49 -5.79 -7.80 16.05
N VAL A 50 -5.90 -6.91 15.06
CA VAL A 50 -6.68 -7.10 13.82
C VAL A 50 -5.74 -7.20 12.63
N THR A 51 -4.87 -6.21 12.49
CA THR A 51 -3.80 -6.21 11.49
C THR A 51 -2.50 -6.59 12.15
N LYS A 52 -1.71 -7.44 11.53
CA LYS A 52 -0.40 -7.83 12.00
C LYS A 52 0.67 -7.20 11.13
N ILE A 53 1.31 -6.17 11.63
CA ILE A 53 2.54 -5.65 11.03
C ILE A 53 3.68 -6.54 11.51
N LYS A 54 4.43 -7.13 10.59
CA LYS A 54 5.56 -7.99 10.92
C LYS A 54 6.85 -7.18 11.05
N GLU A 55 7.05 -6.26 10.09
CA GLU A 55 8.31 -5.56 9.94
C GLU A 55 8.12 -4.18 9.34
N LEU A 56 8.90 -3.21 9.83
CA LEU A 56 9.05 -1.87 9.28
C LEU A 56 10.56 -1.56 9.19
N HIS A 57 11.08 -1.34 7.96
CA HIS A 57 12.50 -1.08 7.67
C HIS A 57 13.46 -2.11 8.30
N GLY A 58 13.14 -3.41 8.17
CA GLY A 58 13.95 -4.50 8.70
C GLY A 58 13.86 -4.68 10.23
N LYS A 59 12.96 -4.00 10.92
CA LYS A 59 12.76 -4.11 12.37
C LYS A 59 11.39 -4.69 12.68
N PRO A 60 11.30 -5.69 13.56
CA PRO A 60 10.02 -6.21 14.02
C PRO A 60 9.18 -5.11 14.67
N VAL A 61 7.89 -5.08 14.39
CA VAL A 61 6.94 -4.14 15.03
C VAL A 61 6.22 -4.85 16.15
N ASN A 62 6.50 -4.44 17.38
CA ASN A 62 5.89 -4.98 18.61
C ASN A 62 5.03 -3.95 19.34
N GLU A 63 5.19 -2.67 19.03
CA GLU A 63 4.43 -1.58 19.63
C GLU A 63 3.01 -1.53 19.09
N PRO A 64 2.04 -1.11 19.91
CA PRO A 64 0.69 -0.86 19.43
C PRO A 64 0.65 0.21 18.34
N PHE A 65 -0.20 0.00 17.34
CA PHE A 65 -0.42 0.95 16.24
C PHE A 65 -1.91 1.03 15.88
N ARG A 66 -2.28 2.12 15.21
CA ARG A 66 -3.57 2.31 14.56
C ARG A 66 -3.47 3.24 13.37
N PHE A 67 -4.19 2.91 12.31
CA PHE A 67 -4.46 3.78 11.17
C PHE A 67 -5.83 3.45 10.57
N TYR A 68 -6.40 4.38 9.83
CA TYR A 68 -7.68 4.22 9.13
C TYR A 68 -7.45 4.14 7.64
N CYS A 69 -8.16 3.23 6.98
CA CYS A 69 -8.25 3.15 5.53
C CYS A 69 -9.68 3.40 5.10
N ALA A 70 -9.88 4.23 4.09
CA ALA A 70 -11.14 4.40 3.41
C ALA A 70 -10.94 4.02 1.95
N SER A 71 -11.70 3.05 1.47
CA SER A 71 -11.57 2.47 0.12
C SER A 71 -12.82 2.70 -0.72
N ALA A 72 -12.63 3.05 -1.99
CA ALA A 72 -13.67 3.15 -3.00
C ALA A 72 -13.17 2.56 -4.33
N MET A 73 -14.07 1.90 -5.06
CA MET A 73 -13.75 1.39 -6.40
C MET A 73 -13.97 2.48 -7.45
N LEU A 74 -13.00 2.65 -8.33
CA LEU A 74 -13.06 3.50 -9.52
C LEU A 74 -12.80 2.62 -10.76
N GLY A 75 -13.86 2.03 -11.30
CA GLY A 75 -13.75 0.93 -12.25
C GLY A 75 -13.15 -0.31 -11.58
N ASP A 76 -12.08 -0.85 -12.15
CA ASP A 76 -11.34 -2.00 -11.61
C ASP A 76 -10.19 -1.59 -10.66
N MET A 77 -10.03 -0.28 -10.41
CA MET A 77 -8.99 0.26 -9.55
C MET A 77 -9.57 0.64 -8.20
N GLU A 78 -8.97 0.19 -7.11
CA GLU A 78 -9.27 0.68 -5.77
C GLU A 78 -8.54 2.00 -5.50
N PHE A 79 -9.29 2.99 -5.02
CA PHE A 79 -8.72 4.22 -4.49
C PHE A 79 -8.76 4.13 -2.96
N GLU A 80 -7.60 4.09 -2.32
CA GLU A 80 -7.47 3.98 -0.87
C GLU A 80 -6.96 5.29 -0.27
N VAL A 81 -7.65 5.78 0.75
CA VAL A 81 -7.26 6.96 1.54
C VAL A 81 -6.89 6.52 2.94
N ILE A 82 -5.65 6.76 3.35
CA ILE A 82 -5.09 6.29 4.61
C ILE A 82 -4.79 7.47 5.52
N GLN A 83 -5.20 7.36 6.78
CA GLN A 83 -4.81 8.27 7.83
C GLN A 83 -4.14 7.51 8.96
N PRO A 84 -2.84 7.72 9.21
CA PRO A 84 -2.18 7.22 10.41
C PRO A 84 -2.73 7.92 11.65
N ASP A 85 -2.75 7.21 12.77
CA ASP A 85 -3.18 7.75 14.06
C ASP A 85 -2.05 7.66 15.09
N TYR A 86 -1.60 6.46 15.44
CA TYR A 86 -0.44 6.28 16.33
C TYR A 86 0.32 4.99 16.04
N GLY A 87 1.54 4.93 16.60
CA GLY A 87 2.43 3.77 16.54
C GLY A 87 3.20 3.66 15.21
N PRO A 88 4.12 2.69 15.13
CA PRO A 88 4.99 2.54 13.99
C PRO A 88 4.22 2.10 12.73
N ASN A 89 4.28 2.90 11.70
CA ASN A 89 3.72 2.63 10.38
C ASN A 89 4.37 3.53 9.32
N PRO A 90 4.43 3.14 8.04
CA PRO A 90 5.09 3.92 6.99
C PRO A 90 4.32 5.19 6.61
N TYR A 91 3.04 5.26 6.94
CA TYR A 91 2.17 6.37 6.57
C TYR A 91 2.46 7.63 7.39
N SER A 92 2.80 7.48 8.68
CA SER A 92 3.26 8.58 9.53
C SER A 92 4.57 9.15 9.00
N GLU A 93 5.54 8.31 8.67
CA GLU A 93 6.82 8.73 8.10
C GLU A 93 6.65 9.48 6.78
N PHE A 94 5.72 9.03 5.93
CA PHE A 94 5.40 9.70 4.68
C PHE A 94 4.82 11.10 4.92
N LEU A 95 3.83 11.22 5.82
CA LEU A 95 3.24 12.52 6.16
C LEU A 95 4.24 13.51 6.71
N GLU A 96 5.14 13.07 7.59
CA GLU A 96 6.18 13.91 8.20
C GLU A 96 7.19 14.42 7.17
N THR A 97 7.54 13.60 6.19
CA THR A 97 8.60 13.92 5.23
C THR A 97 8.09 14.56 3.94
N ARG A 98 6.88 14.20 3.50
CA ARG A 98 6.34 14.61 2.18
C ARG A 98 4.98 15.31 2.24
N GLY A 99 4.28 15.25 3.37
CA GLY A 99 2.91 15.73 3.49
C GLY A 99 1.89 14.78 2.83
N PRO A 100 0.61 15.19 2.73
CA PRO A 100 -0.42 14.40 2.08
C PRO A 100 -0.13 14.15 0.59
N GLY A 101 -0.35 12.92 0.11
CA GLY A 101 -0.07 12.58 -1.29
C GLY A 101 -0.18 11.09 -1.58
N ILE A 102 0.15 10.73 -2.82
CA ILE A 102 0.20 9.33 -3.27
C ILE A 102 1.36 8.65 -2.56
N HIS A 103 1.06 7.60 -1.81
CA HIS A 103 2.02 6.82 -1.04
C HIS A 103 2.46 5.57 -1.77
N HIS A 104 1.52 4.82 -2.37
CA HIS A 104 1.83 3.56 -3.02
C HIS A 104 0.93 3.26 -4.21
N ILE A 105 1.44 2.37 -5.04
CA ILE A 105 0.70 1.65 -6.07
C ILE A 105 0.77 0.16 -5.75
N LYS A 106 -0.35 -0.57 -5.87
CA LYS A 106 -0.43 -1.99 -5.53
C LYS A 106 -0.60 -2.87 -6.74
N GLU A 107 0.27 -3.87 -6.86
CA GLU A 107 0.09 -5.00 -7.76
C GLU A 107 -0.59 -6.15 -7.01
N LYS A 108 -1.68 -6.67 -7.55
CA LYS A 108 -2.26 -7.92 -7.05
C LYS A 108 -1.49 -9.10 -7.62
N ILE A 109 -1.05 -9.99 -6.74
CA ILE A 109 -0.31 -11.20 -7.06
C ILE A 109 -1.07 -12.40 -6.50
N ASP A 110 -1.23 -13.46 -7.29
CA ASP A 110 -1.87 -14.69 -6.84
C ASP A 110 -0.97 -15.42 -5.82
N ASP A 111 -1.58 -16.03 -4.80
CA ASP A 111 -0.89 -16.61 -3.64
C ASP A 111 0.14 -17.67 -4.01
N ASP A 112 -0.15 -18.47 -5.06
CA ASP A 112 0.73 -19.55 -5.53
C ASP A 112 2.07 -19.05 -6.10
N ILE A 113 2.13 -17.80 -6.58
CA ILE A 113 3.35 -17.18 -7.13
C ILE A 113 3.88 -16.02 -6.29
N PHE A 114 3.19 -15.66 -5.20
CA PHE A 114 3.53 -14.47 -4.37
C PHE A 114 4.97 -14.52 -3.88
N LYS A 115 5.36 -15.65 -3.28
CA LYS A 115 6.74 -15.80 -2.77
C LYS A 115 7.79 -15.69 -3.87
N GLU A 116 7.60 -16.39 -4.99
CA GLU A 116 8.51 -16.34 -6.14
C GLU A 116 8.64 -14.92 -6.69
N ARG A 117 7.51 -14.20 -6.76
CA ARG A 117 7.48 -12.82 -7.23
C ARG A 117 8.27 -11.90 -6.29
N CYS A 118 8.05 -11.98 -4.99
CA CYS A 118 8.80 -11.22 -3.99
C CYS A 118 10.30 -11.54 -4.08
N ASP A 119 10.68 -12.81 -4.09
CA ASP A 119 12.09 -13.23 -4.20
C ASP A 119 12.75 -12.69 -5.49
N THR A 120 12.01 -12.70 -6.60
CA THR A 120 12.48 -12.15 -7.87
C THR A 120 12.76 -10.65 -7.77
N LEU A 121 11.85 -9.86 -7.21
CA LEU A 121 12.02 -8.41 -7.07
C LEU A 121 13.16 -8.06 -6.10
N LEU A 122 13.24 -8.76 -4.97
CA LEU A 122 14.30 -8.59 -3.98
C LEU A 122 15.68 -8.95 -4.56
N SER A 123 15.77 -9.97 -5.41
CA SER A 123 17.01 -10.35 -6.10
C SER A 123 17.53 -9.26 -7.06
N LYS A 124 16.67 -8.29 -7.43
CA LYS A 124 17.04 -7.13 -8.26
C LYS A 124 17.54 -5.94 -7.44
N GLY A 125 17.61 -6.08 -6.12
CA GLY A 125 18.16 -5.06 -5.21
C GLY A 125 17.11 -4.19 -4.52
N THR A 126 15.80 -4.41 -4.77
CA THR A 126 14.75 -3.75 -3.98
C THR A 126 14.80 -4.25 -2.53
N LYS A 127 14.33 -3.42 -1.59
CA LYS A 127 14.25 -3.76 -0.17
C LYS A 127 12.79 -3.76 0.27
N VAL A 128 12.49 -4.53 1.30
CA VAL A 128 11.20 -4.45 1.98
C VAL A 128 11.22 -3.25 2.93
N ALA A 129 10.29 -2.32 2.73
CA ALA A 129 10.07 -1.22 3.66
C ALA A 129 9.11 -1.64 4.77
N PHE A 130 8.06 -2.40 4.42
CA PHE A 130 6.96 -2.71 5.32
C PHE A 130 6.25 -3.99 4.87
N ASN A 131 5.89 -4.85 5.80
CA ASN A 131 5.11 -6.03 5.49
C ASN A 131 4.21 -6.47 6.64
N GLY A 132 3.18 -7.25 6.32
CA GLY A 132 2.25 -7.75 7.32
C GLY A 132 1.15 -8.61 6.74
N GLU A 133 0.12 -8.77 7.58
CA GLU A 133 -1.08 -9.55 7.29
C GLU A 133 -2.32 -8.77 7.74
N PHE A 134 -3.35 -8.78 6.92
CA PHE A 134 -4.67 -8.30 7.30
C PHE A 134 -5.69 -9.40 6.97
N PHE A 135 -6.25 -10.04 8.01
CA PHE A 135 -6.93 -11.32 7.91
C PHE A 135 -6.05 -12.38 7.24
N GLU A 136 -6.42 -12.84 6.05
CA GLU A 136 -5.66 -13.83 5.26
C GLU A 136 -4.79 -13.18 4.17
N ASP A 137 -4.95 -11.88 3.93
CA ASP A 137 -4.21 -11.16 2.90
C ASP A 137 -2.82 -10.78 3.39
N LEU A 138 -1.80 -11.18 2.63
CA LEU A 138 -0.41 -10.74 2.83
C LEU A 138 -0.16 -9.45 2.06
N PHE A 139 0.59 -8.53 2.65
CA PHE A 139 1.06 -7.34 1.97
C PHE A 139 2.55 -7.11 2.18
N VAL A 140 3.22 -6.65 1.14
CA VAL A 140 4.64 -6.29 1.15
C VAL A 140 4.83 -4.99 0.38
N TYR A 141 5.39 -3.99 1.04
CA TYR A 141 5.80 -2.73 0.43
C TYR A 141 7.28 -2.77 0.12
N LEU A 142 7.63 -2.56 -1.12
CA LEU A 142 9.01 -2.39 -1.55
C LEU A 142 9.40 -0.92 -1.43
N ASP A 143 10.60 -0.69 -0.92
CA ASP A 143 11.18 0.65 -0.77
C ASP A 143 11.62 1.16 -2.15
N THR A 144 10.75 1.88 -2.79
CA THR A 144 10.93 2.51 -4.11
C THR A 144 10.67 4.02 -4.07
N MET A 145 10.56 4.57 -2.86
CA MET A 145 10.14 5.96 -2.65
C MET A 145 11.11 6.97 -3.27
N ASP A 146 12.39 6.73 -3.19
CA ASP A 146 13.41 7.64 -3.72
C ASP A 146 13.53 7.55 -5.25
N GLU A 147 13.24 6.39 -5.84
CA GLU A 147 13.37 6.14 -7.29
C GLU A 147 12.16 6.60 -8.09
N ILE A 148 10.94 6.34 -7.57
CA ILE A 148 9.70 6.64 -8.33
C ILE A 148 8.71 7.54 -7.58
N GLY A 149 9.05 8.03 -6.39
CA GLY A 149 8.21 8.92 -5.60
C GLY A 149 7.02 8.25 -4.91
N SER A 150 6.94 6.93 -4.95
CA SER A 150 5.91 6.11 -4.29
C SER A 150 6.49 4.75 -3.89
N MET A 151 5.87 4.09 -2.93
CA MET A 151 6.17 2.68 -2.65
C MET A 151 5.46 1.77 -3.66
N TYR A 152 6.02 0.59 -3.86
CA TYR A 152 5.39 -0.46 -4.67
C TYR A 152 4.92 -1.58 -3.73
N GLU A 153 3.62 -1.81 -3.69
CA GLU A 153 2.99 -2.86 -2.91
C GLU A 153 2.68 -4.07 -3.78
#